data_4b7ebf94e99999b561c113e2174cad05
#
_entry.id   4b7ebf94e99999b561c113e2174cad05
#
_cell.length_a   1.000
_cell.length_b   1.000
_cell.length_c   1.000
_cell.angle_alpha   90.00
_cell.angle_beta   90.00
_cell.angle_gamma   90.00
#
_symmetry.space_group_name_H-M   'P 1'
#
loop_
_entity.id
_entity.type
_entity.pdbx_description
1 polymer ?
#
loop_
_entity_poly.entity_id
_entity_poly.type
_entity_poly.pdbx_seq_one_letter_code
_entity_poly.pdbx_strand_id
1 'polypeptide(L)'
;MLVLGSLCPAQSSVRGAETNSVQFTEPAPYTTQEEIGRRFGFAIVPPDYDLSRERFRLEVPSAQQTNLVRGLLVWLSPGDDGYFPPLWQEVLARHNLILLAPLQVGDQRHAIDRLRVALDGTCNVCRNYRVDRRRIFVGGYAGGARIASMVGIGCGDIFTGTLCICGVNFHLNVPVGGTQYYPGSFYPNPEIVQSARTKGRFVLVTGDGDPEADKMKAVADLGFRRDRFNNVTLLLVPGIAQATPEASTLEQALALLEASASTNAAPHSKYPQRQN
;
A
#
# COMPACT_ATOMS: atom_id res chain seq x y z
N MET A 1 52.25 -45.15 -3.63
CA MET A 1 52.21 -43.76 -3.19
C MET A 1 50.99 -43.11 -3.94
N LEU A 2 49.82 -43.19 -3.34
CA LEU A 2 48.56 -42.69 -3.91
C LEU A 2 48.37 -41.25 -3.41
N VAL A 3 48.24 -40.31 -4.35
CA VAL A 3 47.93 -38.91 -4.07
C VAL A 3 46.41 -38.78 -4.19
N LEU A 4 45.75 -38.57 -3.04
CA LEU A 4 44.33 -38.24 -2.95
C LEU A 4 44.14 -36.74 -3.30
N GLY A 5 43.58 -36.46 -4.45
CA GLY A 5 43.13 -35.12 -4.84
C GLY A 5 41.86 -34.76 -4.10
N SER A 6 41.97 -33.72 -3.28
CA SER A 6 40.81 -33.09 -2.59
C SER A 6 39.97 -32.30 -3.59
N LEU A 7 38.75 -32.76 -3.82
CA LEU A 7 37.73 -31.99 -4.55
C LEU A 7 37.11 -30.94 -3.60
N CYS A 8 37.42 -29.67 -3.85
CA CYS A 8 36.74 -28.55 -3.27
C CYS A 8 35.35 -28.44 -3.93
N PRO A 9 34.24 -28.30 -3.16
CA PRO A 9 32.95 -28.02 -3.75
C PRO A 9 32.93 -26.59 -4.26
N ALA A 10 32.48 -26.41 -5.50
CA ALA A 10 32.28 -25.12 -6.11
C ALA A 10 31.24 -24.33 -5.29
N GLN A 11 31.65 -23.21 -4.73
CA GLN A 11 30.74 -22.21 -4.17
C GLN A 11 29.92 -21.61 -5.31
N SER A 12 28.63 -21.91 -5.33
CA SER A 12 27.68 -21.22 -6.17
C SER A 12 27.58 -19.78 -5.68
N SER A 13 28.21 -18.87 -6.40
CA SER A 13 27.98 -17.42 -6.23
C SER A 13 26.54 -17.12 -6.56
N VAL A 14 25.73 -16.84 -5.56
CA VAL A 14 24.44 -16.17 -5.72
C VAL A 14 24.74 -14.80 -6.31
N ARG A 15 24.53 -14.64 -7.61
CA ARG A 15 24.54 -13.33 -8.25
C ARG A 15 23.41 -12.54 -7.61
N GLY A 16 23.75 -11.49 -6.86
CA GLY A 16 22.81 -10.48 -6.40
C GLY A 16 22.01 -9.96 -7.59
N ALA A 17 20.68 -10.01 -7.51
CA ALA A 17 19.81 -9.41 -8.49
C ALA A 17 20.20 -7.93 -8.60
N GLU A 18 20.65 -7.49 -9.78
CA GLU A 18 20.81 -6.07 -10.07
C GLU A 18 19.45 -5.43 -9.88
N THR A 19 19.34 -4.56 -8.90
CA THR A 19 18.13 -3.81 -8.64
C THR A 19 17.98 -2.84 -9.82
N ASN A 20 17.12 -3.17 -10.79
CA ASN A 20 16.84 -2.29 -11.92
C ASN A 20 16.15 -1.03 -11.39
N SER A 21 16.95 -0.01 -11.07
CA SER A 21 16.40 1.30 -10.75
C SER A 21 16.02 2.00 -12.05
N VAL A 22 14.78 2.48 -12.11
CA VAL A 22 14.27 3.27 -13.23
C VAL A 22 14.01 4.70 -12.79
N GLN A 23 14.00 5.59 -13.75
CA GLN A 23 13.67 7.00 -13.60
C GLN A 23 12.54 7.34 -14.55
N PHE A 24 11.61 8.16 -14.09
CA PHE A 24 10.53 8.70 -14.91
C PHE A 24 10.69 10.20 -15.08
N THR A 25 10.19 10.72 -16.18
CA THR A 25 10.32 12.14 -16.52
C THR A 25 9.00 12.86 -16.70
N GLU A 26 7.89 12.12 -16.79
CA GLU A 26 6.59 12.69 -17.05
C GLU A 26 5.78 12.82 -15.75
N PRO A 27 5.60 14.04 -15.20
CA PRO A 27 4.81 14.22 -13.98
C PRO A 27 3.35 13.85 -14.22
N ALA A 28 2.73 13.30 -13.19
CA ALA A 28 1.31 13.01 -13.20
C ALA A 28 0.49 14.31 -13.06
N PRO A 29 -0.70 14.39 -13.66
CA PRO A 29 -1.56 15.55 -13.47
C PRO A 29 -2.02 15.72 -12.02
N TYR A 30 -1.91 14.66 -11.21
CA TYR A 30 -2.35 14.60 -9.81
C TYR A 30 -1.28 15.11 -8.81
N THR A 31 -0.06 15.43 -9.27
CA THR A 31 1.06 15.82 -8.39
C THR A 31 1.34 17.32 -8.41
N THR A 32 0.51 18.11 -9.07
CA THR A 32 0.56 19.57 -8.94
C THR A 32 0.28 20.01 -7.52
N GLN A 33 0.75 21.19 -7.12
CA GLN A 33 0.51 21.74 -5.79
C GLN A 33 -0.99 21.84 -5.48
N GLU A 34 -1.80 22.29 -6.43
CA GLU A 34 -3.23 22.43 -6.31
C GLU A 34 -3.92 21.07 -6.07
N GLU A 35 -3.59 20.06 -6.90
CA GLU A 35 -4.19 18.73 -6.77
C GLU A 35 -3.79 18.04 -5.47
N ILE A 36 -2.55 18.14 -5.04
CA ILE A 36 -2.11 17.61 -3.76
C ILE A 36 -2.83 18.32 -2.60
N GLY A 37 -2.95 19.64 -2.65
CA GLY A 37 -3.74 20.40 -1.68
C GLY A 37 -5.19 19.92 -1.62
N ARG A 38 -5.84 19.81 -2.76
CA ARG A 38 -7.23 19.37 -2.88
C ARG A 38 -7.44 17.91 -2.41
N ARG A 39 -6.53 17.01 -2.78
CA ARG A 39 -6.63 15.57 -2.46
C ARG A 39 -6.35 15.23 -1.02
N PHE A 40 -5.50 16.02 -0.36
CA PHE A 40 -5.05 15.71 1.01
C PHE A 40 -5.34 16.80 2.02
N GLY A 41 -5.87 17.95 1.59
CA GLY A 41 -6.21 19.07 2.46
C GLY A 41 -4.99 19.82 3.00
N PHE A 42 -3.84 19.77 2.31
CA PHE A 42 -2.66 20.52 2.70
C PHE A 42 -2.76 21.97 2.22
N ALA A 43 -2.69 22.91 3.16
CA ALA A 43 -2.72 24.34 2.86
C ALA A 43 -1.44 24.84 2.16
N ILE A 44 -0.32 24.18 2.44
CA ILE A 44 1.00 24.49 1.85
C ILE A 44 1.58 23.21 1.28
N VAL A 45 1.90 23.23 0.00
CA VAL A 45 2.57 22.14 -0.71
C VAL A 45 3.93 22.65 -1.19
N PRO A 46 5.06 22.01 -0.79
CA PRO A 46 6.39 22.44 -1.19
C PRO A 46 6.54 22.51 -2.71
N PRO A 47 7.15 23.58 -3.27
CA PRO A 47 7.30 23.76 -4.72
C PRO A 47 8.47 22.98 -5.32
N ASP A 48 9.45 22.59 -4.53
CA ASP A 48 10.76 22.09 -4.92
C ASP A 48 10.82 20.60 -5.27
N TYR A 49 9.67 19.94 -5.33
CA TYR A 49 9.59 18.56 -5.79
C TYR A 49 9.91 18.44 -7.28
N ASP A 50 10.84 17.56 -7.63
CA ASP A 50 11.31 17.33 -8.98
C ASP A 50 11.39 15.82 -9.28
N LEU A 51 10.45 15.33 -10.10
CA LEU A 51 10.40 13.92 -10.51
C LEU A 51 11.69 13.43 -11.17
N SER A 52 12.43 14.31 -11.85
CA SER A 52 13.68 13.93 -12.53
C SER A 52 14.78 13.47 -11.57
N ARG A 53 14.65 13.78 -10.28
CA ARG A 53 15.55 13.32 -9.21
C ARG A 53 15.11 12.02 -8.57
N GLU A 54 13.88 11.57 -8.83
CA GLU A 54 13.32 10.38 -8.20
C GLU A 54 13.78 9.10 -8.88
N ARG A 55 13.94 8.06 -8.06
CA ARG A 55 14.34 6.73 -8.49
C ARG A 55 13.33 5.71 -8.00
N PHE A 56 13.13 4.67 -8.78
CA PHE A 56 12.17 3.62 -8.48
C PHE A 56 12.80 2.25 -8.73
N ARG A 57 12.57 1.32 -7.84
CA ARG A 57 12.70 -0.10 -8.11
C ARG A 57 11.46 -0.55 -8.86
N LEU A 58 11.65 -1.14 -10.03
CA LEU A 58 10.56 -1.65 -10.85
C LEU A 58 10.81 -3.14 -11.14
N GLU A 59 9.85 -3.97 -10.78
CA GLU A 59 9.90 -5.39 -11.08
C GLU A 59 8.64 -5.77 -11.86
N VAL A 60 8.86 -6.29 -13.04
CA VAL A 60 7.78 -6.75 -13.92
C VAL A 60 7.83 -8.27 -13.95
N PRO A 61 6.75 -8.97 -13.57
CA PRO A 61 6.72 -10.42 -13.63
C PRO A 61 7.06 -10.91 -15.04
N SER A 62 7.98 -11.88 -15.14
CA SER A 62 8.32 -12.53 -16.40
C SER A 62 7.11 -13.33 -16.88
N ALA A 63 6.36 -12.76 -17.80
CA ALA A 63 5.27 -13.48 -18.44
C ALA A 63 5.78 -14.13 -19.70
N GLN A 64 5.46 -15.41 -19.90
CA GLN A 64 5.66 -16.10 -21.19
C GLN A 64 4.80 -15.48 -22.31
N GLN A 65 3.82 -14.66 -21.96
CA GLN A 65 2.94 -13.96 -22.90
C GLN A 65 3.15 -12.44 -22.78
N THR A 66 3.64 -11.81 -23.82
CA THR A 66 3.93 -10.38 -23.89
C THR A 66 2.69 -9.47 -23.81
N ASN A 67 1.49 -10.03 -24.03
CA ASN A 67 0.21 -9.27 -24.11
C ASN A 67 -0.64 -9.34 -22.83
N LEU A 68 -0.15 -9.92 -21.72
CA LEU A 68 -0.92 -9.98 -20.48
C LEU A 68 -1.13 -8.60 -19.87
N VAL A 69 -2.37 -8.32 -19.51
CA VAL A 69 -2.72 -7.17 -18.68
C VAL A 69 -2.35 -7.50 -17.23
N ARG A 70 -1.54 -6.66 -16.61
CA ARG A 70 -1.02 -6.85 -15.24
C ARG A 70 -1.75 -5.97 -14.24
N GLY A 71 -1.72 -6.33 -12.97
CA GLY A 71 -2.00 -5.38 -11.91
C GLY A 71 -0.74 -4.60 -11.52
N LEU A 72 -0.88 -3.64 -10.62
CA LEU A 72 0.21 -2.83 -10.10
C LEU A 72 0.11 -2.77 -8.57
N LEU A 73 1.21 -3.05 -7.89
CA LEU A 73 1.40 -2.73 -6.47
C LEU A 73 2.48 -1.66 -6.34
N VAL A 74 2.08 -0.49 -5.86
CA VAL A 74 2.99 0.57 -5.43
C VAL A 74 3.30 0.34 -3.96
N TRP A 75 4.58 0.09 -3.65
CA TRP A 75 5.01 -0.27 -2.30
C TRP A 75 5.83 0.82 -1.65
N LEU A 76 5.41 1.26 -0.48
CA LEU A 76 6.05 2.30 0.32
C LEU A 76 6.76 1.68 1.53
N SER A 77 8.09 1.76 1.51
CA SER A 77 8.95 1.31 2.60
C SER A 77 9.13 2.43 3.65
N PRO A 78 9.37 2.09 4.93
CA PRO A 78 9.82 3.07 5.92
C PRO A 78 11.29 3.50 5.70
N GLY A 79 12.09 2.68 5.00
CA GLY A 79 13.48 2.97 4.63
C GLY A 79 13.61 3.58 3.24
N ASP A 80 14.82 4.04 2.92
CA ASP A 80 15.14 4.71 1.66
C ASP A 80 15.47 3.74 0.52
N ASP A 81 15.66 2.47 0.83
CA ASP A 81 16.07 1.41 -0.10
C ASP A 81 14.92 0.78 -0.92
N GLY A 82 13.66 1.20 -0.65
CA GLY A 82 12.48 0.60 -1.28
C GLY A 82 12.36 -0.90 -0.94
N TYR A 83 12.76 -1.29 0.27
CA TYR A 83 12.78 -2.69 0.68
C TYR A 83 11.41 -3.36 0.50
N PHE A 84 11.43 -4.48 -0.19
CA PHE A 84 10.32 -5.39 -0.37
C PHE A 84 10.81 -6.81 -0.10
N PRO A 85 10.17 -7.59 0.79
CA PRO A 85 10.67 -8.91 1.19
C PRO A 85 10.87 -9.83 -0.01
N PRO A 86 12.02 -10.49 -0.17
CA PRO A 86 12.29 -11.35 -1.33
C PRO A 86 11.28 -12.48 -1.52
N LEU A 87 10.79 -13.10 -0.44
CA LEU A 87 9.77 -14.15 -0.49
C LEU A 87 8.40 -13.67 -1.01
N TRP A 88 8.16 -12.37 -1.01
CA TRP A 88 6.92 -11.77 -1.51
C TRP A 88 6.92 -11.61 -3.03
N GLN A 89 8.09 -11.65 -3.68
CA GLN A 89 8.21 -11.53 -5.14
C GLN A 89 7.48 -12.66 -5.86
N GLU A 90 7.56 -13.89 -5.33
CA GLU A 90 6.83 -15.03 -5.89
C GLU A 90 5.32 -14.87 -5.74
N VAL A 91 4.85 -14.26 -4.64
CA VAL A 91 3.44 -13.94 -4.44
C VAL A 91 2.99 -12.95 -5.52
N LEU A 92 3.74 -11.87 -5.74
CA LEU A 92 3.41 -10.90 -6.80
C LEU A 92 3.40 -11.52 -8.19
N ALA A 93 4.34 -12.44 -8.47
CA ALA A 93 4.40 -13.13 -9.74
C ALA A 93 3.15 -14.01 -9.97
N ARG A 94 2.68 -14.75 -8.94
CA ARG A 94 1.43 -15.53 -9.03
C ARG A 94 0.20 -14.65 -9.27
N HIS A 95 0.16 -13.48 -8.64
CA HIS A 95 -0.91 -12.50 -8.83
C HIS A 95 -0.71 -11.63 -10.09
N ASN A 96 0.35 -11.84 -10.87
CA ASN A 96 0.68 -11.04 -12.05
C ASN A 96 0.65 -9.53 -11.76
N LEU A 97 1.30 -9.12 -10.68
CA LEU A 97 1.43 -7.73 -10.24
C LEU A 97 2.81 -7.17 -10.56
N ILE A 98 2.85 -6.01 -11.20
CA ILE A 98 4.07 -5.19 -11.28
C ILE A 98 4.33 -4.62 -9.90
N LEU A 99 5.58 -4.70 -9.41
CA LEU A 99 6.04 -3.99 -8.23
C LEU A 99 6.67 -2.67 -8.64
N LEU A 100 6.22 -1.59 -8.02
CA LEU A 100 6.85 -0.28 -8.08
C LEU A 100 7.17 0.18 -6.65
N ALA A 101 8.44 0.27 -6.30
CA ALA A 101 8.87 0.76 -4.99
C ALA A 101 9.74 2.02 -5.18
N PRO A 102 9.26 3.20 -4.78
CA PRO A 102 10.08 4.41 -4.79
C PRO A 102 11.30 4.26 -3.88
N LEU A 103 12.44 4.82 -4.29
CA LEU A 103 13.67 4.86 -3.53
C LEU A 103 13.86 6.24 -2.90
N GLN A 104 14.63 6.32 -1.81
CA GLN A 104 14.90 7.57 -1.08
C GLN A 104 13.62 8.30 -0.59
N VAL A 105 12.60 7.52 -0.25
CA VAL A 105 11.31 8.01 0.25
C VAL A 105 10.96 7.43 1.62
N GLY A 106 11.95 7.17 2.44
CA GLY A 106 11.80 6.68 3.81
C GLY A 106 11.09 7.68 4.74
N ASP A 107 10.97 7.31 6.00
CA ASP A 107 10.18 8.06 6.99
C ASP A 107 10.73 9.45 7.32
N GLN A 108 12.00 9.72 6.99
CA GLN A 108 12.61 11.05 7.16
C GLN A 108 12.20 12.03 6.05
N ARG A 109 11.67 11.55 4.93
CA ARG A 109 11.22 12.40 3.84
C ARG A 109 9.83 12.97 4.13
N HIS A 110 9.62 14.21 3.71
CA HIS A 110 8.34 14.89 3.89
C HIS A 110 7.17 14.09 3.28
N ALA A 111 6.08 13.96 4.05
CA ALA A 111 4.95 13.13 3.64
C ALA A 111 4.38 13.51 2.26
N ILE A 112 4.31 14.81 1.95
CA ILE A 112 3.80 15.33 0.67
C ILE A 112 4.64 14.82 -0.50
N ASP A 113 5.98 14.79 -0.38
CA ASP A 113 6.83 14.28 -1.45
C ASP A 113 6.65 12.78 -1.64
N ARG A 114 6.50 12.04 -0.54
CA ARG A 114 6.21 10.60 -0.59
C ARG A 114 4.90 10.30 -1.33
N LEU A 115 3.86 11.14 -1.14
CA LEU A 115 2.61 11.08 -1.88
C LEU A 115 2.82 11.35 -3.36
N ARG A 116 3.56 12.43 -3.70
CA ARG A 116 3.83 12.81 -5.10
C ARG A 116 4.60 11.73 -5.84
N VAL A 117 5.67 11.20 -5.24
CA VAL A 117 6.47 10.13 -5.84
C VAL A 117 5.63 8.89 -6.13
N ALA A 118 4.77 8.47 -5.19
CA ALA A 118 3.88 7.33 -5.41
C ALA A 118 2.92 7.56 -6.59
N LEU A 119 2.36 8.76 -6.72
CA LEU A 119 1.42 9.11 -7.79
C LEU A 119 2.11 9.22 -9.15
N ASP A 120 3.28 9.86 -9.22
CA ASP A 120 4.06 9.98 -10.45
C ASP A 120 4.51 8.62 -10.96
N GLY A 121 5.04 7.80 -10.07
CA GLY A 121 5.43 6.43 -10.40
C GLY A 121 4.26 5.61 -10.93
N THR A 122 3.10 5.68 -10.27
CA THR A 122 1.87 5.00 -10.71
C THR A 122 1.47 5.42 -12.12
N CYS A 123 1.45 6.74 -12.37
CA CYS A 123 1.04 7.29 -13.67
C CYS A 123 1.99 6.82 -14.79
N ASN A 124 3.30 6.88 -14.56
CA ASN A 124 4.30 6.45 -15.52
C ASN A 124 4.25 4.94 -15.80
N VAL A 125 4.08 4.10 -14.78
CA VAL A 125 3.90 2.65 -15.01
C VAL A 125 2.63 2.40 -15.82
N CYS A 126 1.54 3.09 -15.53
CA CYS A 126 0.29 2.94 -16.30
C CYS A 126 0.36 3.47 -17.73
N ARG A 127 1.31 4.34 -18.07
CA ARG A 127 1.59 4.80 -19.45
C ARG A 127 2.45 3.79 -20.21
N ASN A 128 3.44 3.21 -19.52
CA ASN A 128 4.46 2.37 -20.15
C ASN A 128 4.08 0.88 -20.20
N TYR A 129 3.12 0.45 -19.37
CA TYR A 129 2.71 -0.94 -19.27
C TYR A 129 1.19 -1.08 -19.39
N ARG A 130 0.74 -2.24 -19.88
CA ARG A 130 -0.70 -2.58 -19.90
C ARG A 130 -1.16 -2.98 -18.50
N VAL A 131 -1.67 -2.00 -17.75
CA VAL A 131 -2.16 -2.20 -16.38
C VAL A 131 -3.68 -2.25 -16.35
N ASP A 132 -4.25 -3.25 -15.67
CA ASP A 132 -5.68 -3.30 -15.33
C ASP A 132 -5.99 -2.22 -14.29
N ARG A 133 -6.77 -1.22 -14.69
CA ARG A 133 -7.17 -0.12 -13.82
C ARG A 133 -7.98 -0.54 -12.59
N ARG A 134 -8.54 -1.74 -12.60
CA ARG A 134 -9.26 -2.33 -11.45
C ARG A 134 -8.32 -3.03 -10.47
N ARG A 135 -7.03 -3.11 -10.79
CA ARG A 135 -5.99 -3.79 -10.01
C ARG A 135 -4.77 -2.91 -9.81
N ILE A 136 -5.01 -1.64 -9.45
CA ILE A 136 -3.97 -0.70 -9.01
C ILE A 136 -4.05 -0.59 -7.50
N PHE A 137 -3.02 -1.09 -6.84
CA PHE A 137 -2.94 -1.15 -5.38
C PHE A 137 -1.80 -0.28 -4.87
N VAL A 138 -1.99 0.28 -3.68
CA VAL A 138 -0.92 0.89 -2.90
C VAL A 138 -0.77 0.13 -1.60
N GLY A 139 0.46 -0.12 -1.20
CA GLY A 139 0.74 -0.78 0.07
C GLY A 139 1.98 -0.23 0.73
N GLY A 140 2.14 -0.56 1.99
CA GLY A 140 3.33 -0.17 2.73
C GLY A 140 3.41 -0.83 4.11
N TYR A 141 4.56 -0.62 4.73
CA TYR A 141 4.88 -1.10 6.06
C TYR A 141 5.22 0.06 6.98
N ALA A 142 4.79 0.04 8.23
CA ALA A 142 5.05 1.06 9.27
C ALA A 142 4.76 2.49 8.76
N GLY A 143 5.75 3.37 8.70
CA GLY A 143 5.60 4.72 8.15
C GLY A 143 5.18 4.74 6.67
N GLY A 144 5.61 3.75 5.87
CA GLY A 144 5.12 3.57 4.50
C GLY A 144 3.64 3.24 4.44
N ALA A 145 3.12 2.42 5.37
CA ALA A 145 1.70 2.09 5.46
C ALA A 145 0.84 3.32 5.83
N ARG A 146 1.37 4.22 6.65
CA ARG A 146 0.71 5.50 6.96
C ARG A 146 0.54 6.36 5.70
N ILE A 147 1.53 6.40 4.82
CA ILE A 147 1.41 7.11 3.54
C ILE A 147 0.47 6.35 2.58
N ALA A 148 0.58 5.01 2.52
CA ALA A 148 -0.29 4.20 1.67
C ALA A 148 -1.77 4.40 2.02
N SER A 149 -2.14 4.47 3.30
CA SER A 149 -3.52 4.77 3.72
C SER A 149 -4.00 6.15 3.28
N MET A 150 -3.13 7.15 3.33
CA MET A 150 -3.46 8.50 2.81
C MET A 150 -3.70 8.46 1.30
N VAL A 151 -2.80 7.80 0.54
CA VAL A 151 -2.95 7.61 -0.92
C VAL A 151 -4.25 6.89 -1.25
N GLY A 152 -4.54 5.77 -0.58
CA GLY A 152 -5.75 4.98 -0.82
C GLY A 152 -7.04 5.76 -0.57
N ILE A 153 -7.06 6.65 0.43
CA ILE A 153 -8.23 7.50 0.73
C ILE A 153 -8.27 8.72 -0.20
N GLY A 154 -7.17 9.46 -0.35
CA GLY A 154 -7.11 10.69 -1.14
C GLY A 154 -7.04 10.48 -2.66
N CYS A 155 -6.83 9.24 -3.10
CA CYS A 155 -6.74 8.87 -4.52
C CYS A 155 -7.53 7.60 -4.83
N GLY A 156 -8.69 7.40 -4.18
CA GLY A 156 -9.59 6.27 -4.41
C GLY A 156 -10.23 6.24 -5.80
N ASP A 157 -10.02 7.27 -6.62
CA ASP A 157 -10.31 7.32 -8.04
C ASP A 157 -9.22 6.65 -8.90
N ILE A 158 -8.03 6.44 -8.35
CA ILE A 158 -6.86 5.84 -9.01
C ILE A 158 -6.58 4.45 -8.43
N PHE A 159 -6.52 4.34 -7.11
CA PHE A 159 -6.21 3.10 -6.40
C PHE A 159 -7.48 2.37 -5.99
N THR A 160 -7.56 1.10 -6.35
CA THR A 160 -8.71 0.23 -6.04
C THR A 160 -8.50 -0.58 -4.77
N GLY A 161 -7.27 -0.65 -4.27
CA GLY A 161 -6.95 -1.36 -3.03
C GLY A 161 -5.77 -0.76 -2.28
N THR A 162 -5.81 -0.90 -0.96
CA THR A 162 -4.80 -0.37 -0.04
C THR A 162 -4.42 -1.43 0.98
N LEU A 163 -3.12 -1.71 1.10
CA LEU A 163 -2.54 -2.62 2.08
C LEU A 163 -1.74 -1.85 3.11
N CYS A 164 -2.17 -1.87 4.36
CA CYS A 164 -1.51 -1.20 5.46
C CYS A 164 -0.97 -2.21 6.47
N ILE A 165 0.35 -2.35 6.58
CA ILE A 165 0.98 -3.29 7.52
C ILE A 165 1.65 -2.50 8.64
N CYS A 166 1.26 -2.76 9.88
CA CYS A 166 1.81 -2.13 11.10
C CYS A 166 1.85 -0.60 11.05
N GLY A 167 0.81 0.03 10.48
CA GLY A 167 0.69 1.48 10.44
C GLY A 167 -0.50 1.94 9.62
N VAL A 168 -1.15 3.00 10.05
CA VAL A 168 -2.28 3.60 9.36
C VAL A 168 -2.44 5.08 9.75
N ASN A 169 -2.76 5.92 8.78
CA ASN A 169 -3.29 7.25 8.97
C ASN A 169 -4.76 7.30 8.55
N PHE A 170 -5.54 8.16 9.21
CA PHE A 170 -6.93 8.35 8.86
C PHE A 170 -7.26 9.85 8.77
N HIS A 171 -8.29 10.20 8.01
CA HIS A 171 -8.62 11.60 7.72
C HIS A 171 -9.55 12.25 8.76
N LEU A 172 -10.09 11.46 9.70
CA LEU A 172 -10.92 11.95 10.79
C LEU A 172 -10.31 11.60 12.14
N ASN A 173 -10.71 12.32 13.17
CA ASN A 173 -10.41 11.94 14.53
C ASN A 173 -11.13 10.64 14.89
N VAL A 174 -10.38 9.66 15.38
CA VAL A 174 -10.90 8.34 15.77
C VAL A 174 -10.97 8.26 17.30
N PRO A 175 -12.16 8.20 17.90
CA PRO A 175 -12.31 8.16 19.34
C PRO A 175 -11.79 6.84 19.91
N VAL A 176 -11.14 6.89 21.08
CA VAL A 176 -10.61 5.71 21.77
C VAL A 176 -11.16 5.55 23.19
N GLY A 177 -12.04 6.44 23.62
CA GLY A 177 -12.70 6.42 24.91
C GLY A 177 -12.61 7.76 25.64
N GLY A 178 -13.65 8.09 26.40
CA GLY A 178 -13.75 9.37 27.08
C GLY A 178 -13.61 10.55 26.11
N THR A 179 -12.66 11.44 26.39
CA THR A 179 -12.31 12.57 25.52
C THR A 179 -11.09 12.31 24.63
N GLN A 180 -10.53 11.09 24.67
CA GLN A 180 -9.32 10.74 23.92
C GLN A 180 -9.64 10.29 22.50
N TYR A 181 -8.75 10.64 21.55
CA TYR A 181 -8.86 10.23 20.15
C TYR A 181 -7.48 10.15 19.48
N TYR A 182 -7.36 9.35 18.44
CA TYR A 182 -6.28 9.45 17.48
C TYR A 182 -6.60 10.56 16.48
N PRO A 183 -5.74 11.59 16.33
CA PRO A 183 -6.03 12.72 15.47
C PRO A 183 -6.05 12.34 13.99
N GLY A 184 -6.92 13.01 13.23
CA GLY A 184 -6.87 12.97 11.77
C GLY A 184 -5.54 13.55 11.27
N SER A 185 -4.97 12.90 10.25
CA SER A 185 -3.63 13.25 9.76
C SER A 185 -3.66 14.09 8.47
N PHE A 186 -4.79 14.17 7.80
CA PHE A 186 -5.00 14.89 6.55
C PHE A 186 -6.51 15.11 6.33
N TYR A 187 -6.89 16.01 5.41
CA TYR A 187 -8.28 16.44 5.27
C TYR A 187 -8.68 16.49 3.79
N PRO A 188 -8.93 15.34 3.14
CA PRO A 188 -9.22 15.27 1.72
C PRO A 188 -10.58 15.88 1.39
N ASN A 189 -10.74 16.28 0.12
CA ASN A 189 -12.05 16.70 -0.38
C ASN A 189 -13.07 15.56 -0.23
N PRO A 190 -14.27 15.82 0.32
CA PRO A 190 -15.30 14.80 0.55
C PRO A 190 -15.71 14.00 -0.69
N GLU A 191 -15.70 14.61 -1.88
CA GLU A 191 -16.03 13.94 -3.15
C GLU A 191 -15.00 12.86 -3.51
N ILE A 192 -13.71 13.12 -3.23
CA ILE A 192 -12.62 12.15 -3.44
C ILE A 192 -12.78 10.97 -2.50
N VAL A 193 -13.06 11.24 -1.21
CA VAL A 193 -13.28 10.19 -0.21
C VAL A 193 -14.43 9.27 -0.58
N GLN A 194 -15.45 9.79 -1.26
CA GLN A 194 -16.61 9.00 -1.67
C GLN A 194 -16.23 7.84 -2.59
N SER A 195 -15.27 8.02 -3.50
CA SER A 195 -14.78 6.92 -4.34
C SER A 195 -14.07 5.85 -3.49
N ALA A 196 -13.22 6.26 -2.57
CA ALA A 196 -12.55 5.34 -1.65
C ALA A 196 -13.53 4.57 -0.76
N ARG A 197 -14.58 5.24 -0.23
CA ARG A 197 -15.62 4.61 0.59
C ARG A 197 -16.38 3.52 -0.15
N THR A 198 -16.73 3.76 -1.40
CA THR A 198 -17.65 2.88 -2.16
C THR A 198 -16.92 1.77 -2.91
N LYS A 199 -15.76 2.05 -3.47
CA LYS A 199 -15.02 1.16 -4.38
C LYS A 199 -13.69 0.66 -3.81
N GLY A 200 -13.04 1.46 -2.94
CA GLY A 200 -11.76 1.13 -2.35
C GLY A 200 -11.85 -0.09 -1.43
N ARG A 201 -10.84 -0.95 -1.50
CA ARG A 201 -10.65 -2.07 -0.56
C ARG A 201 -9.45 -1.77 0.32
N PHE A 202 -9.65 -1.90 1.61
CA PHE A 202 -8.61 -1.62 2.60
C PHE A 202 -8.33 -2.87 3.42
N VAL A 203 -7.10 -3.35 3.36
CA VAL A 203 -6.63 -4.46 4.17
C VAL A 203 -5.59 -3.92 5.15
N LEU A 204 -5.92 -3.96 6.43
CA LEU A 204 -5.04 -3.57 7.52
C LEU A 204 -4.49 -4.85 8.15
N VAL A 205 -3.18 -4.92 8.33
CA VAL A 205 -2.49 -6.08 8.92
C VAL A 205 -1.71 -5.62 10.14
N THR A 206 -2.00 -6.21 11.28
CA THR A 206 -1.31 -5.95 12.55
C THR A 206 -1.26 -7.21 13.40
N GLY A 207 -0.59 -7.19 14.53
CA GLY A 207 -0.48 -8.31 15.45
C GLY A 207 -0.30 -7.87 16.89
N ASP A 208 -0.28 -8.82 17.80
CA ASP A 208 -0.24 -8.61 19.25
C ASP A 208 1.07 -7.99 19.77
N GLY A 209 2.17 -8.11 19.01
CA GLY A 209 3.44 -7.45 19.30
C GLY A 209 3.63 -6.08 18.62
N ASP A 210 2.67 -5.62 17.80
CA ASP A 210 2.76 -4.35 17.10
C ASP A 210 2.31 -3.19 18.02
N PRO A 211 3.16 -2.21 18.33
CA PRO A 211 2.77 -1.05 19.16
C PRO A 211 1.67 -0.19 18.53
N GLU A 212 1.43 -0.28 17.23
CA GLU A 212 0.32 0.40 16.53
C GLU A 212 -0.98 -0.44 16.52
N ALA A 213 -0.99 -1.66 17.09
CA ALA A 213 -2.11 -2.59 16.99
C ALA A 213 -3.44 -1.99 17.48
N ASP A 214 -3.45 -1.34 18.62
CA ASP A 214 -4.67 -0.76 19.18
C ASP A 214 -5.18 0.41 18.35
N LYS A 215 -4.27 1.24 17.82
CA LYS A 215 -4.63 2.29 16.87
C LYS A 215 -5.20 1.71 15.57
N MET A 216 -4.57 0.68 15.03
CA MET A 216 -5.04 0.04 13.79
C MET A 216 -6.42 -0.60 13.96
N LYS A 217 -6.69 -1.26 15.10
CA LYS A 217 -8.03 -1.77 15.45
C LYS A 217 -9.06 -0.63 15.56
N ALA A 218 -8.72 0.42 16.31
CA ALA A 218 -9.62 1.56 16.46
C ALA A 218 -9.90 2.25 15.12
N VAL A 219 -8.89 2.45 14.29
CA VAL A 219 -9.05 3.06 12.96
C VAL A 219 -9.90 2.17 12.06
N ALA A 220 -9.73 0.84 12.08
CA ALA A 220 -10.57 -0.07 11.32
C ALA A 220 -12.04 0.03 11.74
N ASP A 221 -12.33 -0.01 13.04
CA ASP A 221 -13.69 -0.11 13.57
C ASP A 221 -14.38 1.25 13.73
N LEU A 222 -13.69 2.20 14.36
CA LEU A 222 -14.23 3.51 14.72
C LEU A 222 -13.86 4.62 13.72
N GLY A 223 -12.95 4.33 12.79
CA GLY A 223 -12.63 5.17 11.65
C GLY A 223 -13.36 4.70 10.39
N PHE A 224 -12.76 3.74 9.69
CA PHE A 224 -13.23 3.28 8.38
C PHE A 224 -14.70 2.81 8.39
N ARG A 225 -15.07 1.87 9.27
CA ARG A 225 -16.44 1.31 9.29
C ARG A 225 -17.47 2.35 9.68
N ARG A 226 -17.18 3.20 10.68
CA ARG A 226 -18.06 4.28 11.08
C ARG A 226 -18.24 5.35 10.00
N ASP A 227 -17.17 5.63 9.23
CA ASP A 227 -17.20 6.55 8.09
C ASP A 227 -17.69 5.88 6.78
N ARG A 228 -18.29 4.69 6.89
CA ARG A 228 -18.97 3.97 5.80
C ARG A 228 -18.09 3.55 4.64
N PHE A 229 -16.87 3.14 4.92
CA PHE A 229 -16.05 2.43 3.94
C PHE A 229 -16.58 1.00 3.80
N ASN A 230 -16.99 0.60 2.60
CA ASN A 230 -17.71 -0.65 2.36
C ASN A 230 -16.83 -1.90 2.51
N ASN A 231 -15.54 -1.79 2.17
CA ASN A 231 -14.66 -2.96 2.06
C ASN A 231 -13.39 -2.73 2.90
N VAL A 232 -13.50 -3.01 4.19
CA VAL A 232 -12.39 -2.90 5.15
C VAL A 232 -12.21 -4.23 5.87
N THR A 233 -11.01 -4.78 5.80
CA THR A 233 -10.64 -6.01 6.50
C THR A 233 -9.44 -5.74 7.40
N LEU A 234 -9.55 -6.15 8.66
CA LEU A 234 -8.45 -6.19 9.60
C LEU A 234 -7.98 -7.64 9.76
N LEU A 235 -6.71 -7.89 9.42
CA LEU A 235 -6.04 -9.17 9.64
C LEU A 235 -5.20 -9.06 10.90
N LEU A 236 -5.51 -9.90 11.89
CA LEU A 236 -4.72 -10.04 13.10
C LEU A 236 -3.79 -11.24 12.95
N VAL A 237 -2.49 -10.99 12.89
CA VAL A 237 -1.46 -12.01 12.70
C VAL A 237 -0.70 -12.19 14.00
N PRO A 238 -0.86 -13.33 14.70
CA PRO A 238 -0.18 -13.58 15.96
C PRO A 238 1.34 -13.47 15.82
N GLY A 239 1.99 -12.86 16.82
CA GLY A 239 3.45 -12.75 16.89
C GLY A 239 4.07 -11.70 15.98
N ILE A 240 3.30 -10.93 15.20
CA ILE A 240 3.87 -9.78 14.49
C ILE A 240 4.29 -8.71 15.50
N ALA A 241 5.57 -8.41 15.51
CA ALA A 241 6.21 -7.37 16.31
C ALA A 241 6.99 -6.44 15.38
N GLN A 242 6.34 -5.46 14.78
CA GLN A 242 6.97 -4.51 13.85
C GLN A 242 7.88 -5.18 12.79
N ALA A 243 7.43 -6.29 12.23
CA ALA A 243 8.12 -7.01 11.16
C ALA A 243 7.17 -7.24 9.99
N THR A 244 7.72 -7.31 8.80
CA THR A 244 6.92 -7.72 7.63
C THR A 244 6.42 -9.16 7.84
N PRO A 245 5.13 -9.44 7.62
CA PRO A 245 4.58 -10.77 7.80
C PRO A 245 5.11 -11.76 6.76
N GLU A 246 4.80 -13.03 6.97
CA GLU A 246 5.13 -14.10 6.02
C GLU A 246 4.40 -13.92 4.67
N ALA A 247 4.91 -14.60 3.64
CA ALA A 247 4.34 -14.58 2.29
C ALA A 247 2.87 -15.01 2.24
N SER A 248 2.46 -15.93 3.12
CA SER A 248 1.07 -16.39 3.25
C SER A 248 0.10 -15.26 3.65
N THR A 249 0.55 -14.34 4.49
CA THR A 249 -0.24 -13.14 4.86
C THR A 249 -0.39 -12.18 3.69
N LEU A 250 0.67 -11.98 2.90
CA LEU A 250 0.57 -11.18 1.68
C LEU A 250 -0.39 -11.82 0.66
N GLU A 251 -0.31 -13.14 0.47
CA GLU A 251 -1.23 -13.90 -0.38
C GLU A 251 -2.69 -13.65 0.01
N GLN A 252 -2.99 -13.80 1.31
CA GLN A 252 -4.33 -13.55 1.84
C GLN A 252 -4.76 -12.09 1.63
N ALA A 253 -3.87 -11.13 1.88
CA ALA A 253 -4.16 -9.71 1.72
C ALA A 253 -4.46 -9.36 0.25
N LEU A 254 -3.65 -9.87 -0.69
CA LEU A 254 -3.88 -9.65 -2.12
C LEU A 254 -5.18 -10.29 -2.61
N ALA A 255 -5.50 -11.51 -2.16
CA ALA A 255 -6.78 -12.14 -2.47
C ALA A 255 -7.98 -11.28 -2.03
N LEU A 256 -7.89 -10.63 -0.86
CA LEU A 256 -8.91 -9.70 -0.38
C LEU A 256 -8.97 -8.40 -1.21
N LEU A 257 -7.82 -7.89 -1.66
CA LEU A 257 -7.79 -6.71 -2.54
C LEU A 257 -8.32 -7.00 -3.94
N GLU A 258 -8.19 -8.23 -4.44
CA GLU A 258 -8.63 -8.67 -5.75
C GLU A 258 -10.07 -9.22 -5.79
N ALA A 259 -10.63 -9.53 -4.63
CA ALA A 259 -12.00 -10.03 -4.55
C ALA A 259 -12.95 -9.10 -5.31
N SER A 260 -13.71 -9.64 -6.25
CA SER A 260 -14.80 -8.90 -6.89
C SER A 260 -15.73 -8.39 -5.80
N ALA A 261 -16.29 -7.18 -5.96
CA ALA A 261 -17.33 -6.71 -5.08
C ALA A 261 -18.51 -7.71 -5.17
N SER A 262 -18.46 -8.76 -4.35
CA SER A 262 -19.60 -9.63 -4.17
C SER A 262 -20.67 -8.77 -3.51
N THR A 263 -21.84 -8.72 -4.11
CA THR A 263 -23.09 -8.22 -3.54
C THR A 263 -23.44 -9.05 -2.30
N ASN A 264 -22.68 -8.92 -1.22
CA ASN A 264 -23.07 -9.42 0.08
C ASN A 264 -23.85 -8.32 0.79
N ALA A 265 -25.16 -8.30 0.52
CA ALA A 265 -26.11 -7.76 1.46
C ALA A 265 -25.82 -8.37 2.84
N ALA A 266 -25.50 -7.55 3.82
CA ALA A 266 -25.31 -7.97 5.20
C ALA A 266 -26.52 -8.78 5.65
N PRO A 267 -26.32 -9.88 6.40
CA PRO A 267 -27.45 -10.56 7.00
C PRO A 267 -28.14 -9.61 7.98
N HIS A 268 -29.42 -9.40 7.75
CA HIS A 268 -30.27 -8.61 8.63
C HIS A 268 -30.09 -9.09 10.07
N SER A 269 -29.55 -8.22 10.91
CA SER A 269 -29.54 -8.41 12.36
C SER A 269 -30.98 -8.55 12.86
N LYS A 270 -31.35 -9.76 13.26
CA LYS A 270 -32.60 -10.03 14.01
C LYS A 270 -32.41 -9.52 15.44
N TYR A 271 -32.61 -8.25 15.67
CA TYR A 271 -32.95 -7.78 17.01
C TYR A 271 -34.45 -7.58 17.08
N PRO A 272 -35.14 -8.17 18.09
CA PRO A 272 -36.56 -7.99 18.26
C PRO A 272 -36.84 -6.54 18.67
N GLN A 273 -37.70 -5.89 17.92
CA GLN A 273 -38.28 -4.60 18.29
C GLN A 273 -39.04 -4.78 19.59
N ARG A 274 -38.68 -4.08 20.65
CA ARG A 274 -39.51 -3.95 21.84
C ARG A 274 -40.72 -3.06 21.45
N GLN A 275 -41.88 -3.65 21.49
CA GLN A 275 -43.16 -2.92 21.51
C GLN A 275 -43.27 -2.19 22.85
N ASN A 276 -43.46 -0.90 22.80
CA ASN A 276 -44.27 -0.12 23.75
C ASN A 276 -44.97 0.97 22.97
#